data_72d647c7f26e1bbe7f78c331c4506652
#
_entry.id   72d647c7f26e1bbe7f78c331c4506652
#
_cell.length_a   1.000
_cell.length_b   1.000
_cell.length_c   1.000
_cell.angle_alpha   90.00
_cell.angle_beta   90.00
_cell.angle_gamma   90.00
#
_symmetry.space_group_name_H-M   'P 1'
#
loop_
_entity.id
_entity.type
_entity.pdbx_description
1 polymer ?
#
loop_
_entity_poly.entity_id
_entity_poly.type
_entity_poly.pdbx_seq_one_letter_code
_entity_poly.pdbx_strand_id
1 'polypeptide(L)'
;MSFLDFIQNATSSSSCDMAIDLGTANTLVAITGQGIVINEPSVVAIERSTHRVLAVGHEAKNMINHTPDTFSAEHPLHDGVIADYDVTEAMISAFINKAAPRRYPWQPKPRIVVCIPCGATSVEKRAVFEATIQAGARQAYLIEEPMAAAMGADLPVTEPTGSMVVDIGGGTTEVAVISLGGIVTSSSLRLAGNRLDEAIAVHLRDLLGIKIGERTAEVIKIKIGSILPFEDGRERDMIISGQDVLTEQPKEVTIQSEDVRDALQAPIDEMVVHIKETFKKTNPDLASDIISNGILLTGGGGLLAGLDRYLSQQLEIPVWTSETALTNVVSGCLKVLETPTALKQILMRSK
;
A
#
# COMPACT_ATOMS: atom_id res chain seq x y z
N MET A 1 25.63 0.83 35.63
CA MET A 1 24.77 1.69 34.81
C MET A 1 25.32 3.09 34.86
N SER A 2 25.83 3.60 33.75
CA SER A 2 26.40 4.96 33.67
C SER A 2 25.24 5.98 33.70
N PHE A 3 25.48 7.17 34.28
CA PHE A 3 24.52 8.29 34.18
C PHE A 3 24.20 8.66 32.75
N LEU A 4 25.11 8.41 31.81
CA LEU A 4 24.92 8.52 30.37
C LEU A 4 23.94 7.45 29.84
N ASP A 5 23.96 6.22 30.34
CA ASP A 5 23.01 5.16 29.96
C ASP A 5 21.61 5.48 30.51
N PHE A 6 21.51 6.10 31.69
CA PHE A 6 20.23 6.56 32.23
C PHE A 6 19.65 7.73 31.42
N ILE A 7 20.46 8.70 31.00
CA ILE A 7 20.01 9.81 30.13
C ILE A 7 19.66 9.29 28.76
N GLN A 8 20.42 8.39 28.15
CA GLN A 8 20.09 7.78 26.87
C GLN A 8 18.78 6.96 26.93
N ASN A 9 18.58 6.19 28.00
CA ASN A 9 17.33 5.45 28.20
C ASN A 9 16.14 6.37 28.52
N ALA A 10 16.33 7.42 29.28
CA ALA A 10 15.29 8.41 29.60
C ALA A 10 14.92 9.26 28.39
N THR A 11 15.86 9.54 27.47
CA THR A 11 15.59 10.27 26.22
C THR A 11 15.04 9.36 25.12
N SER A 12 15.36 8.06 25.11
CA SER A 12 14.76 7.09 24.20
C SER A 12 13.29 6.76 24.55
N SER A 13 12.91 6.90 25.81
CA SER A 13 11.54 6.68 26.30
C SER A 13 10.58 7.85 26.02
N SER A 14 11.04 8.98 25.47
CA SER A 14 10.23 10.18 25.23
C SER A 14 9.96 10.51 23.77
N SER A 15 10.56 9.83 22.81
CA SER A 15 10.29 10.06 21.38
C SER A 15 9.26 9.08 20.88
N CYS A 16 8.13 9.59 20.37
CA CYS A 16 7.13 8.80 19.66
C CYS A 16 7.65 8.47 18.26
N ASP A 17 8.61 7.54 18.15
CA ASP A 17 9.11 7.11 16.84
C ASP A 17 7.99 6.45 16.03
N MET A 18 7.94 6.72 14.73
CA MET A 18 6.81 6.39 13.87
C MET A 18 7.23 5.56 12.66
N ALA A 19 6.37 4.65 12.28
CA ALA A 19 6.39 3.97 11.01
C ALA A 19 5.26 4.53 10.13
N ILE A 20 5.54 4.84 8.88
CA ILE A 20 4.55 5.33 7.92
C ILE A 20 4.57 4.42 6.69
N ASP A 21 3.44 3.81 6.42
CA ASP A 21 3.14 3.19 5.14
C ASP A 21 2.44 4.26 4.29
N LEU A 22 3.18 4.80 3.32
CA LEU A 22 2.72 5.90 2.47
C LEU A 22 2.15 5.34 1.15
N GLY A 23 1.04 4.62 1.25
CA GLY A 23 0.42 3.98 0.10
C GLY A 23 -0.38 4.94 -0.79
N THR A 24 -0.55 4.55 -2.06
CA THR A 24 -1.35 5.32 -3.04
C THR A 24 -2.82 5.46 -2.63
N ALA A 25 -3.43 4.41 -2.08
CA ALA A 25 -4.83 4.40 -1.68
C ALA A 25 -5.03 4.85 -0.22
N ASN A 26 -4.23 4.32 0.70
CA ASN A 26 -4.32 4.59 2.12
C ASN A 26 -2.93 4.82 2.71
N THR A 27 -2.85 5.71 3.70
CA THR A 27 -1.67 5.90 4.54
C THR A 27 -1.93 5.33 5.93
N LEU A 28 -1.02 4.48 6.40
CA LEU A 28 -1.05 3.95 7.76
C LEU A 28 0.11 4.54 8.57
N VAL A 29 -0.17 4.91 9.81
CA VAL A 29 0.86 5.35 10.75
C VAL A 29 0.82 4.50 12.00
N ALA A 30 1.97 3.96 12.39
CA ALA A 30 2.15 3.26 13.65
C ALA A 30 3.17 3.97 14.54
N ILE A 31 2.98 3.87 15.85
CA ILE A 31 3.87 4.46 16.86
C ILE A 31 4.48 3.33 17.69
N THR A 32 5.78 3.42 17.97
CA THR A 32 6.49 2.47 18.82
C THR A 32 5.79 2.33 20.18
N GLY A 33 5.47 1.09 20.55
CA GLY A 33 4.77 0.74 21.78
C GLY A 33 3.27 1.03 21.82
N GLN A 34 2.68 1.59 20.74
CA GLN A 34 1.22 1.84 20.63
C GLN A 34 0.57 1.08 19.47
N GLY A 35 1.36 0.64 18.48
CA GLY A 35 0.85 0.01 17.28
C GLY A 35 0.28 1.03 16.28
N ILE A 36 -0.64 0.59 15.43
CA ILE A 36 -1.25 1.41 14.36
C ILE A 36 -2.24 2.39 14.98
N VAL A 37 -2.01 3.69 14.74
CA VAL A 37 -2.81 4.80 15.29
C VAL A 37 -3.58 5.56 14.20
N ILE A 38 -3.16 5.44 12.92
CA ILE A 38 -3.85 6.02 11.76
C ILE A 38 -3.97 4.96 10.66
N ASN A 39 -5.14 4.90 10.06
CA ASN A 39 -5.43 4.20 8.82
C ASN A 39 -6.43 5.05 8.06
N GLU A 40 -5.93 5.86 7.15
CA GLU A 40 -6.75 6.83 6.42
C GLU A 40 -6.41 6.88 4.93
N PRO A 41 -7.38 7.26 4.08
CA PRO A 41 -7.14 7.46 2.66
C PRO A 41 -6.02 8.47 2.40
N SER A 42 -5.19 8.22 1.41
CA SER A 42 -4.16 9.14 0.92
C SER A 42 -4.81 10.19 0.01
N VAL A 43 -5.64 11.04 0.60
CA VAL A 43 -6.41 12.10 -0.08
C VAL A 43 -6.20 13.42 0.66
N VAL A 44 -6.05 14.49 -0.11
CA VAL A 44 -5.93 15.86 0.40
C VAL A 44 -6.91 16.75 -0.32
N ALA A 45 -7.65 17.55 0.43
CA ALA A 45 -8.49 18.61 -0.10
C ALA A 45 -7.77 19.95 0.03
N ILE A 46 -7.63 20.66 -1.09
CA ILE A 46 -6.94 21.94 -1.17
C ILE A 46 -7.83 23.03 -1.77
N GLU A 47 -7.59 24.26 -1.37
CA GLU A 47 -8.11 25.44 -2.02
C GLU A 47 -7.25 25.77 -3.25
N ARG A 48 -7.82 25.76 -4.47
CA ARG A 48 -7.07 25.89 -5.72
C ARG A 48 -6.29 27.19 -5.85
N SER A 49 -6.83 28.30 -5.32
CA SER A 49 -6.22 29.63 -5.43
C SER A 49 -5.01 29.84 -4.53
N THR A 50 -5.00 29.22 -3.37
CA THR A 50 -4.00 29.45 -2.33
C THR A 50 -3.12 28.23 -2.06
N HIS A 51 -3.45 27.05 -2.62
CA HIS A 51 -2.87 25.72 -2.30
C HIS A 51 -2.95 25.37 -0.80
N ARG A 52 -3.84 26.03 -0.06
CA ARG A 52 -4.02 25.77 1.35
C ARG A 52 -4.75 24.43 1.56
N VAL A 53 -4.19 23.57 2.39
CA VAL A 53 -4.82 22.30 2.80
C VAL A 53 -6.03 22.59 3.69
N LEU A 54 -7.17 22.01 3.34
CA LEU A 54 -8.45 22.14 4.03
C LEU A 54 -8.76 20.89 4.87
N ALA A 55 -8.51 19.71 4.32
CA ALA A 55 -8.76 18.43 4.96
C ALA A 55 -7.79 17.37 4.43
N VAL A 56 -7.60 16.30 5.21
CA VAL A 56 -6.76 15.15 4.86
C VAL A 56 -7.48 13.86 5.26
N GLY A 57 -7.23 12.78 4.55
CA GLY A 57 -7.74 11.46 4.89
C GLY A 57 -9.23 11.30 4.63
N HIS A 58 -9.95 10.73 5.57
CA HIS A 58 -11.39 10.47 5.43
C HIS A 58 -12.21 11.74 5.14
N GLU A 59 -11.88 12.85 5.77
CA GLU A 59 -12.58 14.12 5.53
C GLU A 59 -12.40 14.57 4.09
N ALA A 60 -11.16 14.50 3.57
CA ALA A 60 -10.87 14.85 2.17
C ALA A 60 -11.52 13.85 1.19
N LYS A 61 -11.51 12.53 1.47
CA LYS A 61 -12.15 11.52 0.61
C LYS A 61 -13.65 11.78 0.45
N ASN A 62 -14.33 12.26 1.49
CA ASN A 62 -15.74 12.63 1.42
C ASN A 62 -16.01 13.88 0.55
N MET A 63 -15.00 14.66 0.27
CA MET A 63 -15.09 15.85 -0.57
C MET A 63 -14.89 15.54 -2.07
N ILE A 64 -14.32 14.39 -2.44
CA ILE A 64 -14.13 14.00 -3.85
C ILE A 64 -15.48 14.04 -4.58
N ASN A 65 -15.51 14.70 -5.73
CA ASN A 65 -16.70 14.91 -6.57
C ASN A 65 -17.86 15.68 -5.90
N HIS A 66 -17.64 16.28 -4.72
CA HIS A 66 -18.64 17.09 -4.03
C HIS A 66 -18.16 18.54 -3.80
N THR A 67 -16.97 18.87 -4.28
CA THR A 67 -16.39 20.21 -4.10
C THR A 67 -16.81 21.16 -5.21
N PRO A 68 -17.13 22.44 -4.88
CA PRO A 68 -17.18 23.51 -5.87
C PRO A 68 -15.83 23.68 -6.58
N ASP A 69 -15.82 24.33 -7.75
CA ASP A 69 -14.62 24.55 -8.57
C ASP A 69 -13.47 25.26 -7.85
N THR A 70 -13.74 25.91 -6.73
CA THR A 70 -12.76 26.59 -5.89
C THR A 70 -11.87 25.65 -5.09
N PHE A 71 -12.31 24.40 -4.91
CA PHE A 71 -11.60 23.37 -4.14
C PHE A 71 -11.25 22.17 -5.01
N SER A 72 -10.21 21.44 -4.64
CA SER A 72 -9.83 20.16 -5.23
C SER A 72 -9.63 19.14 -4.12
N ALA A 73 -10.13 17.93 -4.31
CA ALA A 73 -9.78 16.79 -3.47
C ALA A 73 -9.10 15.76 -4.35
N GLU A 74 -7.83 15.48 -4.07
CA GLU A 74 -6.97 14.70 -4.96
C GLU A 74 -6.06 13.75 -4.19
N HIS A 75 -5.58 12.75 -4.90
CA HIS A 75 -4.55 11.83 -4.43
C HIS A 75 -3.17 12.42 -4.72
N PRO A 76 -2.34 12.74 -3.71
CA PRO A 76 -1.01 13.28 -3.92
C PRO A 76 0.00 12.24 -4.40
N LEU A 77 -0.39 10.96 -4.37
CA LEU A 77 0.40 9.82 -4.82
C LEU A 77 -0.33 9.10 -5.95
N HIS A 78 0.37 8.84 -7.04
CA HIS A 78 -0.11 8.02 -8.16
C HIS A 78 0.88 6.90 -8.43
N ASP A 79 0.38 5.66 -8.52
CA ASP A 79 1.20 4.48 -8.85
C ASP A 79 2.47 4.37 -8.00
N GLY A 80 2.35 4.62 -6.70
CA GLY A 80 3.45 4.54 -5.73
C GLY A 80 4.43 5.73 -5.75
N VAL A 81 4.20 6.74 -6.58
CA VAL A 81 5.10 7.91 -6.68
C VAL A 81 4.40 9.21 -6.29
N ILE A 82 5.19 10.18 -5.81
CA ILE A 82 4.72 11.52 -5.49
C ILE A 82 4.36 12.25 -6.79
N ALA A 83 3.08 12.60 -6.95
CA ALA A 83 2.59 13.41 -8.05
C ALA A 83 2.69 14.92 -7.73
N ASP A 84 2.43 15.27 -6.46
CA ASP A 84 2.56 16.63 -5.96
C ASP A 84 3.33 16.62 -4.63
N TYR A 85 4.50 17.28 -4.64
CA TYR A 85 5.41 17.28 -3.49
C TYR A 85 4.84 18.06 -2.30
N ASP A 86 4.32 19.26 -2.54
CA ASP A 86 3.86 20.16 -1.47
C ASP A 86 2.61 19.58 -0.79
N VAL A 87 1.72 18.99 -1.58
CA VAL A 87 0.51 18.31 -1.09
C VAL A 87 0.87 17.03 -0.32
N THR A 88 1.87 16.28 -0.79
CA THR A 88 2.35 15.08 -0.08
C THR A 88 3.01 15.45 1.26
N GLU A 89 3.86 16.47 1.28
CA GLU A 89 4.49 16.96 2.52
C GLU A 89 3.43 17.40 3.53
N ALA A 90 2.45 18.17 3.09
CA ALA A 90 1.35 18.62 3.93
C ALA A 90 0.51 17.46 4.47
N MET A 91 0.27 16.41 3.67
CA MET A 91 -0.41 15.19 4.11
C MET A 91 0.38 14.45 5.19
N ILE A 92 1.68 14.23 4.97
CA ILE A 92 2.56 13.58 5.95
C ILE A 92 2.59 14.40 7.24
N SER A 93 2.72 15.73 7.14
CA SER A 93 2.71 16.64 8.29
C SER A 93 1.42 16.55 9.10
N ALA A 94 0.27 16.52 8.39
CA ALA A 94 -1.03 16.37 9.04
C ALA A 94 -1.15 15.04 9.79
N PHE A 95 -0.71 13.94 9.18
CA PHE A 95 -0.75 12.61 9.81
C PHE A 95 0.23 12.50 10.99
N ILE A 96 1.44 13.03 10.90
CA ILE A 96 2.38 13.09 12.04
C ILE A 96 1.76 13.87 13.21
N ASN A 97 1.17 15.03 12.94
CA ASN A 97 0.53 15.85 13.96
C ASN A 97 -0.71 15.18 14.57
N LYS A 98 -1.49 14.44 13.77
CA LYS A 98 -2.66 13.69 14.22
C LYS A 98 -2.24 12.48 15.07
N ALA A 99 -1.19 11.76 14.67
CA ALA A 99 -0.67 10.60 15.38
C ALA A 99 -0.05 10.96 16.72
N ALA A 100 0.77 12.01 16.77
CA ALA A 100 1.44 12.47 17.99
C ALA A 100 1.47 14.00 18.06
N PRO A 101 0.37 14.62 18.49
CA PRO A 101 0.31 16.06 18.63
C PRO A 101 1.34 16.55 19.65
N ARG A 102 2.24 17.42 19.20
CA ARG A 102 3.27 17.99 20.07
C ARG A 102 2.64 19.00 21.03
N ARG A 103 2.66 18.64 22.32
CA ARG A 103 2.11 19.49 23.39
C ARG A 103 3.03 20.66 23.74
N TYR A 104 4.34 20.49 23.52
CA TYR A 104 5.35 21.49 23.89
C TYR A 104 6.42 21.64 22.80
N PRO A 105 6.97 22.85 22.57
CA PRO A 105 8.03 23.10 21.58
C PRO A 105 9.32 22.28 21.79
N TRP A 106 9.64 21.95 23.04
CA TRP A 106 10.83 21.19 23.41
C TRP A 106 10.64 19.66 23.33
N GLN A 107 9.44 19.18 23.02
CA GLN A 107 9.20 17.74 22.82
C GLN A 107 10.05 17.24 21.65
N PRO A 108 10.80 16.13 21.81
CA PRO A 108 11.64 15.59 20.75
C PRO A 108 10.82 15.28 19.50
N LYS A 109 11.37 15.62 18.34
CA LYS A 109 10.79 15.18 17.06
C LYS A 109 11.01 13.68 16.89
N PRO A 110 10.08 12.94 16.21
CA PRO A 110 10.20 11.51 16.01
C PRO A 110 11.31 11.15 15.01
N ARG A 111 11.85 9.94 15.13
CA ARG A 111 12.44 9.22 14.01
C ARG A 111 11.31 8.57 13.24
N ILE A 112 11.38 8.60 11.90
CA ILE A 112 10.32 8.05 11.06
C ILE A 112 10.95 7.08 10.06
N VAL A 113 10.38 5.88 9.96
CA VAL A 113 10.61 4.94 8.85
C VAL A 113 9.44 5.05 7.90
N VAL A 114 9.73 5.28 6.62
CA VAL A 114 8.71 5.35 5.55
C VAL A 114 9.00 4.26 4.53
N CYS A 115 7.97 3.52 4.10
CA CYS A 115 8.10 2.59 3.00
C CYS A 115 8.07 3.29 1.64
N ILE A 116 8.70 2.67 0.67
CA ILE A 116 8.76 3.11 -0.73
C ILE A 116 8.67 1.90 -1.65
N PRO A 117 8.11 2.02 -2.87
CA PRO A 117 8.16 0.95 -3.85
C PRO A 117 9.59 0.56 -4.24
N CYS A 118 9.80 -0.72 -4.56
CA CYS A 118 11.10 -1.22 -5.06
C CYS A 118 11.59 -0.46 -6.29
N GLY A 119 10.66 -0.10 -7.18
CA GLY A 119 10.94 0.59 -8.44
C GLY A 119 11.19 2.09 -8.29
N ALA A 120 11.15 2.65 -7.08
CA ALA A 120 11.34 4.07 -6.87
C ALA A 120 12.72 4.55 -7.30
N THR A 121 12.77 5.58 -8.13
CA THR A 121 14.00 6.23 -8.59
C THR A 121 14.70 6.97 -7.44
N SER A 122 16.00 7.31 -7.63
CA SER A 122 16.73 8.10 -6.63
C SER A 122 16.11 9.47 -6.38
N VAL A 123 15.43 10.05 -7.38
CA VAL A 123 14.72 11.34 -7.23
C VAL A 123 13.48 11.16 -6.36
N GLU A 124 12.68 10.13 -6.60
CA GLU A 124 11.48 9.80 -5.82
C GLU A 124 11.83 9.44 -4.37
N LYS A 125 12.87 8.61 -4.16
CA LYS A 125 13.40 8.30 -2.83
C LYS A 125 13.78 9.56 -2.07
N ARG A 126 14.48 10.48 -2.73
CA ARG A 126 14.88 11.75 -2.15
C ARG A 126 13.67 12.64 -1.84
N ALA A 127 12.67 12.69 -2.71
CA ALA A 127 11.45 13.45 -2.48
C ALA A 127 10.69 12.98 -1.23
N VAL A 128 10.49 11.66 -1.07
CA VAL A 128 9.86 11.09 0.14
C VAL A 128 10.67 11.41 1.39
N PHE A 129 12.00 11.27 1.32
CA PHE A 129 12.89 11.58 2.43
C PHE A 129 12.79 13.05 2.85
N GLU A 130 12.91 13.98 1.88
CA GLU A 130 12.85 15.43 2.15
C GLU A 130 11.47 15.84 2.65
N ALA A 131 10.38 15.34 2.05
CA ALA A 131 9.01 15.59 2.53
C ALA A 131 8.82 15.13 3.98
N THR A 132 9.35 13.96 4.34
CA THR A 132 9.27 13.43 5.71
C THR A 132 10.04 14.30 6.71
N ILE A 133 11.24 14.78 6.34
CA ILE A 133 12.01 15.70 7.20
C ILE A 133 11.29 17.05 7.37
N GLN A 134 10.76 17.62 6.27
CA GLN A 134 10.04 18.90 6.32
C GLN A 134 8.73 18.79 7.11
N ALA A 135 8.03 17.67 6.98
CA ALA A 135 6.83 17.35 7.76
C ALA A 135 7.07 17.23 9.28
N GLY A 136 8.32 17.23 9.72
CA GLY A 136 8.67 17.36 11.14
C GLY A 136 9.45 16.18 11.73
N ALA A 137 9.92 15.23 10.95
CA ALA A 137 10.82 14.19 11.43
C ALA A 137 12.17 14.77 11.89
N ARG A 138 12.75 14.18 12.95
CA ARG A 138 14.15 14.43 13.33
C ARG A 138 15.11 13.69 12.41
N GLN A 139 14.74 12.47 12.06
CA GLN A 139 15.44 11.59 11.15
C GLN A 139 14.40 10.79 10.35
N ALA A 140 14.63 10.65 9.06
CA ALA A 140 13.84 9.81 8.18
C ALA A 140 14.68 8.61 7.68
N TYR A 141 14.06 7.47 7.55
CA TYR A 141 14.65 6.27 6.97
C TYR A 141 13.69 5.71 5.95
N LEU A 142 14.22 5.17 4.88
CA LEU A 142 13.43 4.54 3.82
C LEU A 142 13.65 3.04 3.84
N ILE A 143 12.59 2.29 3.58
CA ILE A 143 12.61 0.83 3.41
C ILE A 143 11.73 0.47 2.19
N GLU A 144 12.14 -0.53 1.44
CA GLU A 144 11.32 -1.02 0.32
C GLU A 144 10.10 -1.78 0.84
N GLU A 145 8.93 -1.51 0.24
CA GLU A 145 7.62 -2.08 0.64
C GLU A 145 7.65 -3.60 0.83
N PRO A 146 8.16 -4.42 -0.13
CA PRO A 146 8.13 -5.86 0.05
C PRO A 146 9.08 -6.36 1.15
N MET A 147 10.19 -5.66 1.45
CA MET A 147 11.03 -5.97 2.60
C MET A 147 10.26 -5.69 3.90
N ALA A 148 9.59 -4.55 3.99
CA ALA A 148 8.75 -4.22 5.13
C ALA A 148 7.60 -5.24 5.28
N ALA A 149 6.92 -5.57 4.19
CA ALA A 149 5.85 -6.57 4.19
C ALA A 149 6.31 -7.95 4.69
N ALA A 150 7.48 -8.42 4.21
CA ALA A 150 8.09 -9.67 4.66
C ALA A 150 8.40 -9.66 6.16
N MET A 151 8.98 -8.58 6.64
CA MET A 151 9.27 -8.40 8.07
C MET A 151 7.99 -8.33 8.91
N GLY A 152 6.96 -7.65 8.39
CA GLY A 152 5.66 -7.55 9.04
C GLY A 152 4.99 -8.89 9.21
N ALA A 153 5.08 -9.75 8.18
CA ALA A 153 4.55 -11.10 8.17
C ALA A 153 5.46 -12.15 8.84
N ASP A 154 6.53 -11.75 9.52
CA ASP A 154 7.48 -12.62 10.21
C ASP A 154 8.19 -13.66 9.30
N LEU A 155 8.40 -13.34 8.02
CA LEU A 155 9.23 -14.17 7.16
C LEU A 155 10.69 -14.17 7.62
N PRO A 156 11.45 -15.27 7.41
CA PRO A 156 12.83 -15.41 7.86
C PRO A 156 13.80 -14.64 6.96
N VAL A 157 13.57 -13.31 6.80
CA VAL A 157 14.30 -12.45 5.85
C VAL A 157 15.81 -12.38 6.06
N THR A 158 16.29 -12.63 7.28
CA THR A 158 17.72 -12.60 7.63
C THR A 158 18.43 -13.92 7.43
N GLU A 159 17.71 -15.00 7.18
CA GLU A 159 18.24 -16.35 7.00
C GLU A 159 18.75 -16.55 5.55
N PRO A 160 19.65 -17.53 5.33
CA PRO A 160 20.12 -17.88 3.99
C PRO A 160 19.09 -18.77 3.25
N THR A 161 17.85 -18.32 3.18
CA THR A 161 16.73 -18.97 2.49
C THR A 161 15.98 -17.97 1.64
N GLY A 162 15.42 -18.43 0.51
CA GLY A 162 14.62 -17.59 -0.38
C GLY A 162 13.22 -17.38 0.17
N SER A 163 12.83 -16.12 0.40
CA SER A 163 11.46 -15.72 0.70
C SER A 163 10.93 -14.86 -0.44
N MET A 164 9.76 -15.20 -1.00
CA MET A 164 9.13 -14.40 -2.06
C MET A 164 7.86 -13.72 -1.55
N VAL A 165 7.74 -12.44 -1.86
CA VAL A 165 6.60 -11.60 -1.51
C VAL A 165 5.97 -11.03 -2.77
N VAL A 166 4.65 -11.06 -2.83
CA VAL A 166 3.83 -10.33 -3.79
C VAL A 166 2.93 -9.40 -3.00
N ASP A 167 3.19 -8.11 -3.06
CA ASP A 167 2.41 -7.08 -2.40
C ASP A 167 1.58 -6.32 -3.44
N ILE A 168 0.25 -6.44 -3.35
CA ILE A 168 -0.68 -5.80 -4.28
C ILE A 168 -1.36 -4.65 -3.54
N GLY A 169 -0.83 -3.45 -3.74
CA GLY A 169 -1.35 -2.21 -3.16
C GLY A 169 -2.53 -1.61 -3.92
N GLY A 170 -2.72 -0.30 -3.76
CA GLY A 170 -3.68 0.48 -4.55
C GLY A 170 -3.14 0.84 -5.94
N GLY A 171 -1.88 1.30 -6.03
CA GLY A 171 -1.27 1.78 -7.27
C GLY A 171 -0.26 0.80 -7.88
N THR A 172 0.45 0.02 -7.06
CA THR A 172 1.55 -0.86 -7.49
C THR A 172 1.37 -2.29 -7.01
N THR A 173 1.88 -3.22 -7.82
CA THR A 173 2.15 -4.61 -7.44
C THR A 173 3.65 -4.79 -7.34
N GLU A 174 4.13 -5.02 -6.13
CA GLU A 174 5.53 -5.22 -5.82
C GLU A 174 5.83 -6.72 -5.70
N VAL A 175 6.85 -7.18 -6.41
CA VAL A 175 7.29 -8.57 -6.36
C VAL A 175 8.76 -8.57 -5.95
N ALA A 176 9.12 -9.28 -4.88
CA ALA A 176 10.50 -9.38 -4.44
C ALA A 176 10.86 -10.75 -3.91
N VAL A 177 12.11 -11.14 -4.16
CA VAL A 177 12.79 -12.28 -3.55
C VAL A 177 13.83 -11.76 -2.58
N ILE A 178 13.74 -12.20 -1.34
CA ILE A 178 14.51 -11.72 -0.20
C ILE A 178 15.33 -12.87 0.38
N SER A 179 16.59 -12.60 0.71
CA SER A 179 17.47 -13.54 1.42
C SER A 179 18.58 -12.76 2.13
N LEU A 180 19.07 -13.26 3.26
CA LEU A 180 20.19 -12.68 4.04
C LEU A 180 20.00 -11.17 4.32
N GLY A 181 18.79 -10.76 4.64
CA GLY A 181 18.43 -9.37 4.94
C GLY A 181 18.50 -8.41 3.75
N GLY A 182 18.45 -8.91 2.52
CA GLY A 182 18.48 -8.11 1.29
C GLY A 182 17.51 -8.58 0.23
N ILE A 183 17.08 -7.65 -0.61
CA ILE A 183 16.34 -7.95 -1.82
C ILE A 183 17.33 -8.44 -2.87
N VAL A 184 17.14 -9.68 -3.34
CA VAL A 184 17.98 -10.32 -4.36
C VAL A 184 17.46 -9.98 -5.75
N THR A 185 16.15 -10.07 -5.92
CA THR A 185 15.46 -9.73 -7.18
C THR A 185 14.18 -9.02 -6.83
N SER A 186 13.84 -7.97 -7.54
CA SER A 186 12.54 -7.31 -7.39
C SER A 186 12.07 -6.71 -8.71
N SER A 187 10.77 -6.49 -8.76
CA SER A 187 10.12 -5.73 -9.82
C SER A 187 8.87 -5.06 -9.30
N SER A 188 8.52 -3.94 -9.92
CA SER A 188 7.33 -3.15 -9.63
C SER A 188 6.50 -3.02 -10.89
N LEU A 189 5.19 -3.27 -10.78
CA LEU A 189 4.22 -3.13 -11.85
C LEU A 189 3.17 -2.09 -11.44
N ARG A 190 2.92 -1.10 -12.28
CA ARG A 190 1.87 -0.07 -12.09
C ARG A 190 0.49 -0.59 -12.49
N LEU A 191 0.13 -1.74 -11.94
CA LEU A 191 -1.15 -2.41 -12.09
C LEU A 191 -1.49 -3.00 -10.74
N ALA A 192 -2.52 -2.46 -10.07
CA ALA A 192 -2.94 -2.86 -8.74
C ALA A 192 -4.42 -2.50 -8.51
N GLY A 193 -4.84 -2.30 -7.27
CA GLY A 193 -6.23 -2.10 -6.89
C GLY A 193 -7.00 -1.07 -7.72
N ASN A 194 -6.40 0.09 -8.01
CA ASN A 194 -7.05 1.16 -8.77
C ASN A 194 -7.30 0.76 -10.24
N ARG A 195 -6.36 0.02 -10.84
CA ARG A 195 -6.53 -0.49 -12.22
C ARG A 195 -7.58 -1.58 -12.29
N LEU A 196 -7.75 -2.38 -11.22
CA LEU A 196 -8.85 -3.34 -11.12
C LEU A 196 -10.20 -2.62 -11.02
N ASP A 197 -10.29 -1.50 -10.28
CA ASP A 197 -11.50 -0.68 -10.19
C ASP A 197 -11.85 -0.05 -11.55
N GLU A 198 -10.85 0.46 -12.26
CA GLU A 198 -11.03 0.98 -13.62
C GLU A 198 -11.53 -0.10 -14.59
N ALA A 199 -10.94 -1.31 -14.54
CA ALA A 199 -11.37 -2.43 -15.37
C ALA A 199 -12.84 -2.81 -15.13
N ILE A 200 -13.28 -2.83 -13.87
CA ILE A 200 -14.69 -3.05 -13.50
C ILE A 200 -15.58 -1.94 -14.08
N ALA A 201 -15.20 -0.68 -13.92
CA ALA A 201 -15.99 0.45 -14.40
C ALA A 201 -16.12 0.45 -15.93
N VAL A 202 -15.04 0.15 -16.65
CA VAL A 202 -15.01 0.03 -18.11
C VAL A 202 -15.89 -1.14 -18.57
N HIS A 203 -15.72 -2.32 -17.96
CA HIS A 203 -16.49 -3.51 -18.32
C HIS A 203 -18.01 -3.31 -18.14
N LEU A 204 -18.43 -2.77 -17.00
CA LEU A 204 -19.84 -2.50 -16.72
C LEU A 204 -20.44 -1.42 -17.64
N ARG A 205 -19.63 -0.41 -18.02
CA ARG A 205 -20.05 0.56 -19.02
C ARG A 205 -20.31 -0.10 -20.38
N ASP A 206 -19.42 -0.98 -20.80
CA ASP A 206 -19.49 -1.61 -22.13
C ASP A 206 -20.56 -2.72 -22.16
N LEU A 207 -20.74 -3.47 -21.06
CA LEU A 207 -21.72 -4.55 -20.95
C LEU A 207 -23.15 -4.05 -20.72
N LEU A 208 -23.33 -3.11 -19.78
CA LEU A 208 -24.65 -2.70 -19.29
C LEU A 208 -25.02 -1.25 -19.62
N GLY A 209 -24.12 -0.50 -20.27
CA GLY A 209 -24.35 0.91 -20.60
C GLY A 209 -24.53 1.79 -19.34
N ILE A 210 -23.86 1.46 -18.25
CA ILE A 210 -23.87 2.24 -17.01
C ILE A 210 -22.49 2.82 -16.70
N LYS A 211 -22.41 4.12 -16.47
CA LYS A 211 -21.21 4.80 -16.01
C LYS A 211 -21.25 4.90 -14.48
N ILE A 212 -20.22 4.38 -13.83
CA ILE A 212 -20.04 4.43 -12.38
C ILE A 212 -18.75 5.18 -12.02
N GLY A 213 -18.69 5.73 -10.81
CA GLY A 213 -17.48 6.37 -10.29
C GLY A 213 -16.52 5.36 -9.65
N GLU A 214 -15.27 5.78 -9.47
CA GLU A 214 -14.18 4.99 -8.86
C GLU A 214 -14.57 4.38 -7.51
N ARG A 215 -15.19 5.18 -6.62
CA ARG A 215 -15.68 4.70 -5.31
C ARG A 215 -16.68 3.55 -5.44
N THR A 216 -17.56 3.60 -6.43
CA THR A 216 -18.54 2.52 -6.66
C THR A 216 -17.84 1.27 -7.17
N ALA A 217 -16.88 1.41 -8.07
CA ALA A 217 -16.08 0.30 -8.57
C ALA A 217 -15.26 -0.38 -7.47
N GLU A 218 -14.62 0.40 -6.59
CA GLU A 218 -13.91 -0.11 -5.39
C GLU A 218 -14.86 -0.92 -4.48
N VAL A 219 -16.06 -0.40 -4.22
CA VAL A 219 -17.06 -1.10 -3.40
C VAL A 219 -17.53 -2.40 -4.04
N ILE A 220 -17.72 -2.43 -5.36
CA ILE A 220 -18.05 -3.64 -6.11
C ILE A 220 -16.93 -4.67 -5.98
N LYS A 221 -15.69 -4.28 -6.25
CA LYS A 221 -14.51 -5.14 -6.10
C LYS A 221 -14.43 -5.79 -4.73
N ILE A 222 -14.59 -4.99 -3.67
CA ILE A 222 -14.49 -5.47 -2.28
C ILE A 222 -15.65 -6.40 -1.91
N LYS A 223 -16.88 -6.12 -2.37
CA LYS A 223 -18.06 -6.85 -1.92
C LYS A 223 -18.30 -8.15 -2.68
N ILE A 224 -18.13 -8.13 -3.99
CA ILE A 224 -18.47 -9.25 -4.88
C ILE A 224 -17.37 -9.62 -5.87
N GLY A 225 -16.21 -8.95 -5.82
CA GLY A 225 -15.07 -9.28 -6.67
C GLY A 225 -14.46 -10.63 -6.30
N SER A 226 -14.21 -11.45 -7.34
CA SER A 226 -13.51 -12.72 -7.20
C SER A 226 -12.86 -13.08 -8.54
N ILE A 227 -11.71 -13.76 -8.51
CA ILE A 227 -11.05 -14.24 -9.74
C ILE A 227 -11.41 -15.71 -10.05
N LEU A 228 -11.92 -16.43 -9.07
CA LEU A 228 -12.46 -17.78 -9.20
C LEU A 228 -13.90 -17.79 -8.72
N PRO A 229 -14.74 -18.74 -9.18
CA PRO A 229 -16.05 -18.96 -8.57
C PRO A 229 -15.95 -19.14 -7.06
N PHE A 230 -16.91 -18.61 -6.32
CA PHE A 230 -16.96 -18.76 -4.87
C PHE A 230 -17.07 -20.25 -4.49
N GLU A 231 -16.53 -20.63 -3.34
CA GLU A 231 -16.47 -22.04 -2.89
C GLU A 231 -17.84 -22.68 -2.71
N ASP A 232 -18.86 -21.88 -2.39
CA ASP A 232 -20.25 -22.35 -2.26
C ASP A 232 -20.97 -22.52 -3.61
N GLY A 233 -20.28 -22.23 -4.73
CA GLY A 233 -20.80 -22.33 -6.09
C GLY A 233 -21.90 -21.33 -6.42
N ARG A 234 -22.10 -20.28 -5.60
CA ARG A 234 -23.14 -19.27 -5.81
C ARG A 234 -22.53 -17.95 -6.22
N GLU A 235 -23.05 -17.36 -7.27
CA GLU A 235 -22.71 -15.99 -7.62
C GLU A 235 -23.34 -15.01 -6.57
N ARG A 236 -22.68 -13.86 -6.42
CA ARG A 236 -23.13 -12.78 -5.53
C ARG A 236 -23.76 -11.69 -6.37
N ASP A 237 -24.96 -11.27 -6.01
CA ASP A 237 -25.66 -10.18 -6.67
C ASP A 237 -25.44 -8.86 -5.93
N MET A 238 -25.37 -7.77 -6.67
CA MET A 238 -25.30 -6.41 -6.14
C MET A 238 -26.08 -5.44 -7.00
N ILE A 239 -26.94 -4.63 -6.37
CA ILE A 239 -27.60 -3.50 -7.03
C ILE A 239 -26.66 -2.31 -6.97
N ILE A 240 -26.43 -1.70 -8.12
CA ILE A 240 -25.59 -0.49 -8.25
C ILE A 240 -26.38 0.61 -8.94
N SER A 241 -26.05 1.85 -8.58
CA SER A 241 -26.59 3.06 -9.20
C SER A 241 -25.48 3.81 -9.93
N GLY A 242 -25.81 4.35 -11.09
CA GLY A 242 -24.89 5.12 -11.91
C GLY A 242 -25.65 5.99 -12.90
N GLN A 243 -24.98 6.37 -13.99
CA GLN A 243 -25.54 7.16 -15.08
C GLN A 243 -25.64 6.30 -16.34
N ASP A 244 -26.79 6.29 -16.98
CA ASP A 244 -26.96 5.64 -18.29
C ASP A 244 -26.11 6.37 -19.34
N VAL A 245 -25.33 5.62 -20.13
CA VAL A 245 -24.38 6.18 -21.10
C VAL A 245 -25.06 6.94 -22.23
N LEU A 246 -26.29 6.54 -22.61
CA LEU A 246 -27.00 7.12 -23.77
C LEU A 246 -27.90 8.29 -23.37
N THR A 247 -28.62 8.13 -22.23
CA THR A 247 -29.64 9.10 -21.82
C THR A 247 -29.13 10.09 -20.79
N GLU A 248 -27.96 9.81 -20.19
CA GLU A 248 -27.36 10.55 -19.07
C GLU A 248 -28.25 10.62 -17.83
N GLN A 249 -29.34 9.83 -17.78
CA GLN A 249 -30.21 9.76 -16.63
C GLN A 249 -29.70 8.79 -15.57
N PRO A 250 -30.11 8.96 -14.31
CA PRO A 250 -29.84 7.97 -13.27
C PRO A 250 -30.36 6.58 -13.68
N LYS A 251 -29.56 5.55 -13.44
CA LYS A 251 -29.86 4.16 -13.80
C LYS A 251 -29.46 3.25 -12.65
N GLU A 252 -30.31 2.29 -12.32
CA GLU A 252 -29.98 1.18 -11.44
C GLU A 252 -29.94 -0.13 -12.21
N VAL A 253 -28.95 -0.96 -11.89
CA VAL A 253 -28.81 -2.30 -12.47
C VAL A 253 -28.37 -3.29 -11.41
N THR A 254 -28.76 -4.56 -11.57
CA THR A 254 -28.21 -5.67 -10.79
C THR A 254 -27.05 -6.26 -11.56
N ILE A 255 -25.93 -6.41 -10.91
CA ILE A 255 -24.71 -7.06 -11.42
C ILE A 255 -24.44 -8.33 -10.64
N GLN A 256 -23.71 -9.26 -11.25
CA GLN A 256 -23.26 -10.50 -10.62
C GLN A 256 -21.75 -10.54 -10.47
N SER A 257 -21.26 -11.35 -9.53
CA SER A 257 -19.81 -11.55 -9.35
C SER A 257 -19.14 -12.17 -10.58
N GLU A 258 -19.88 -12.84 -11.46
CA GLU A 258 -19.39 -13.30 -12.77
C GLU A 258 -19.00 -12.11 -13.66
N ASP A 259 -19.84 -11.08 -13.76
CA ASP A 259 -19.53 -9.86 -14.53
C ASP A 259 -18.24 -9.18 -14.03
N VAL A 260 -18.05 -9.18 -12.72
CA VAL A 260 -16.85 -8.60 -12.09
C VAL A 260 -15.62 -9.48 -12.35
N ARG A 261 -15.78 -10.79 -12.32
CA ARG A 261 -14.70 -11.76 -12.62
C ARG A 261 -14.19 -11.59 -14.04
N ASP A 262 -15.10 -11.45 -15.00
CA ASP A 262 -14.75 -11.23 -16.41
C ASP A 262 -13.96 -9.92 -16.59
N ALA A 263 -14.35 -8.86 -15.89
CA ALA A 263 -13.61 -7.60 -15.89
C ALA A 263 -12.18 -7.73 -15.32
N LEU A 264 -11.99 -8.58 -14.31
CA LEU A 264 -10.72 -8.71 -13.58
C LEU A 264 -9.73 -9.68 -14.26
N GLN A 265 -10.20 -10.55 -15.17
CA GLN A 265 -9.37 -11.61 -15.74
C GLN A 265 -8.11 -11.06 -16.44
N ALA A 266 -8.27 -10.11 -17.36
CA ALA A 266 -7.13 -9.60 -18.13
C ALA A 266 -6.06 -8.90 -17.28
N PRO A 267 -6.41 -7.97 -16.37
CA PRO A 267 -5.39 -7.34 -15.52
C PRO A 267 -4.73 -8.34 -14.55
N ILE A 268 -5.44 -9.33 -14.03
CA ILE A 268 -4.84 -10.36 -13.17
C ILE A 268 -3.89 -11.26 -13.97
N ASP A 269 -4.22 -11.62 -15.20
CA ASP A 269 -3.32 -12.39 -16.07
C ASP A 269 -2.01 -11.63 -16.35
N GLU A 270 -2.09 -10.31 -16.55
CA GLU A 270 -0.89 -9.46 -16.68
C GLU A 270 -0.02 -9.48 -15.41
N MET A 271 -0.65 -9.43 -14.22
CA MET A 271 0.08 -9.60 -12.95
C MET A 271 0.79 -10.96 -12.88
N VAL A 272 0.11 -12.05 -13.28
CA VAL A 272 0.68 -13.40 -13.31
C VAL A 272 1.92 -13.47 -14.18
N VAL A 273 1.88 -12.88 -15.39
CA VAL A 273 3.03 -12.81 -16.29
C VAL A 273 4.20 -12.10 -15.61
N HIS A 274 3.93 -10.97 -14.97
CA HIS A 274 4.95 -10.16 -14.27
C HIS A 274 5.60 -10.91 -13.10
N ILE A 275 4.81 -11.63 -12.30
CA ILE A 275 5.30 -12.47 -11.20
C ILE A 275 6.20 -13.59 -11.75
N LYS A 276 5.77 -14.27 -12.83
CA LYS A 276 6.56 -15.33 -13.51
C LYS A 276 7.89 -14.79 -14.02
N GLU A 277 7.91 -13.59 -14.61
CA GLU A 277 9.14 -12.97 -15.10
C GLU A 277 10.12 -12.64 -13.97
N THR A 278 9.63 -12.21 -12.84
CA THR A 278 10.47 -11.94 -11.66
C THR A 278 11.03 -13.24 -11.09
N PHE A 279 10.19 -14.29 -10.98
CA PHE A 279 10.64 -15.59 -10.54
C PHE A 279 11.71 -16.20 -11.45
N LYS A 280 11.60 -16.06 -12.78
CA LYS A 280 12.62 -16.52 -13.75
C LYS A 280 14.01 -15.88 -13.56
N LYS A 281 14.07 -14.69 -12.99
CA LYS A 281 15.34 -13.99 -12.70
C LYS A 281 15.97 -14.45 -11.37
N THR A 282 15.27 -15.30 -10.61
CA THR A 282 15.73 -15.77 -9.31
C THR A 282 16.79 -16.89 -9.47
N ASN A 283 17.79 -16.88 -8.60
CA ASN A 283 18.79 -17.94 -8.54
C ASN A 283 18.11 -19.29 -8.26
N PRO A 284 18.54 -20.42 -8.88
CA PRO A 284 17.94 -21.74 -8.70
C PRO A 284 17.82 -22.21 -7.25
N ASP A 285 18.81 -21.92 -6.41
CA ASP A 285 18.78 -22.34 -4.99
C ASP A 285 17.66 -21.63 -4.25
N LEU A 286 17.52 -20.30 -4.41
CA LEU A 286 16.44 -19.52 -3.84
C LEU A 286 15.06 -19.89 -4.44
N ALA A 287 15.03 -20.23 -5.73
CA ALA A 287 13.81 -20.70 -6.37
C ALA A 287 13.32 -22.01 -5.76
N SER A 288 14.25 -22.94 -5.42
CA SER A 288 13.92 -24.18 -4.72
C SER A 288 13.32 -23.93 -3.33
N ASP A 289 13.88 -22.96 -2.59
CA ASP A 289 13.32 -22.55 -1.30
C ASP A 289 11.89 -22.01 -1.44
N ILE A 290 11.65 -21.14 -2.44
CA ILE A 290 10.34 -20.54 -2.69
C ILE A 290 9.31 -21.61 -3.09
N ILE A 291 9.68 -22.59 -3.89
CA ILE A 291 8.80 -23.72 -4.24
C ILE A 291 8.37 -24.48 -2.98
N SER A 292 9.28 -24.63 -2.02
CA SER A 292 9.02 -25.36 -0.76
C SER A 292 8.24 -24.51 0.26
N ASN A 293 8.58 -23.23 0.41
CA ASN A 293 8.03 -22.34 1.44
C ASN A 293 6.77 -21.59 0.96
N GLY A 294 6.56 -21.52 -0.35
CA GLY A 294 5.48 -20.75 -0.96
C GLY A 294 5.79 -19.25 -1.09
N ILE A 295 4.80 -18.53 -1.63
CA ILE A 295 4.84 -17.08 -1.87
C ILE A 295 3.88 -16.40 -0.91
N LEU A 296 4.34 -15.38 -0.21
CA LEU A 296 3.49 -14.52 0.60
C LEU A 296 2.74 -13.55 -0.32
N LEU A 297 1.40 -13.58 -0.24
CA LEU A 297 0.52 -12.59 -0.86
C LEU A 297 0.06 -11.58 0.21
N THR A 298 0.24 -10.30 -0.05
CA THR A 298 -0.09 -9.22 0.89
C THR A 298 -0.63 -7.98 0.15
N GLY A 299 -0.94 -6.91 0.89
CA GLY A 299 -1.60 -5.73 0.36
C GLY A 299 -3.11 -5.88 0.21
N GLY A 300 -3.80 -4.76 0.00
CA GLY A 300 -5.26 -4.75 -0.11
C GLY A 300 -5.79 -5.51 -1.33
N GLY A 301 -5.07 -5.48 -2.44
CA GLY A 301 -5.39 -6.25 -3.66
C GLY A 301 -5.21 -7.76 -3.47
N GLY A 302 -4.31 -8.17 -2.58
CA GLY A 302 -4.09 -9.58 -2.22
C GLY A 302 -5.28 -10.24 -1.53
N LEU A 303 -6.23 -9.44 -1.03
CA LEU A 303 -7.47 -9.93 -0.40
C LEU A 303 -8.59 -10.24 -1.40
N LEU A 304 -8.36 -10.04 -2.71
CA LEU A 304 -9.35 -10.40 -3.72
C LEU A 304 -9.68 -11.90 -3.66
N ALA A 305 -10.97 -12.20 -3.56
CA ALA A 305 -11.41 -13.58 -3.33
C ALA A 305 -10.90 -14.55 -4.40
N GLY A 306 -10.23 -15.63 -3.95
CA GLY A 306 -9.68 -16.68 -4.79
C GLY A 306 -8.37 -16.34 -5.50
N LEU A 307 -7.77 -15.16 -5.26
CA LEU A 307 -6.53 -14.75 -5.92
C LEU A 307 -5.34 -15.63 -5.50
N ASP A 308 -5.24 -15.98 -4.25
CA ASP A 308 -4.23 -16.91 -3.72
C ASP A 308 -4.27 -18.27 -4.43
N ARG A 309 -5.47 -18.83 -4.59
CA ARG A 309 -5.67 -20.09 -5.31
C ARG A 309 -5.37 -19.95 -6.79
N TYR A 310 -5.84 -18.88 -7.41
CA TYR A 310 -5.57 -18.61 -8.81
C TYR A 310 -4.08 -18.47 -9.08
N LEU A 311 -3.38 -17.67 -8.28
CA LEU A 311 -1.92 -17.55 -8.38
C LEU A 311 -1.21 -18.87 -8.14
N SER A 312 -1.63 -19.67 -7.14
CA SER A 312 -1.05 -21.00 -6.90
C SER A 312 -1.18 -21.92 -8.10
N GLN A 313 -2.34 -21.92 -8.78
CA GLN A 313 -2.58 -22.70 -9.99
C GLN A 313 -1.73 -22.22 -11.17
N GLN A 314 -1.63 -20.91 -11.36
CA GLN A 314 -0.90 -20.33 -12.48
C GLN A 314 0.61 -20.42 -12.34
N LEU A 315 1.12 -20.33 -11.11
CA LEU A 315 2.55 -20.38 -10.80
C LEU A 315 3.07 -21.79 -10.51
N GLU A 316 2.18 -22.72 -10.23
CA GLU A 316 2.51 -24.07 -9.72
C GLU A 316 3.35 -24.05 -8.43
N ILE A 317 3.17 -22.99 -7.63
CA ILE A 317 3.84 -22.76 -6.35
C ILE A 317 2.76 -22.39 -5.32
N PRO A 318 2.82 -22.91 -4.09
CA PRO A 318 1.89 -22.49 -3.05
C PRO A 318 1.92 -20.99 -2.85
N VAL A 319 0.74 -20.34 -2.87
CA VAL A 319 0.58 -18.91 -2.54
C VAL A 319 -0.39 -18.83 -1.37
N TRP A 320 -0.04 -18.05 -0.37
CA TRP A 320 -0.85 -17.87 0.82
C TRP A 320 -0.98 -16.39 1.18
N THR A 321 -2.21 -15.99 1.51
CA THR A 321 -2.51 -14.60 1.88
C THR A 321 -2.26 -14.41 3.37
N SER A 322 -1.55 -13.34 3.74
CA SER A 322 -1.35 -12.96 5.13
C SER A 322 -2.67 -12.58 5.80
N GLU A 323 -2.89 -13.03 7.03
CA GLU A 323 -4.03 -12.59 7.85
C GLU A 323 -3.99 -11.09 8.14
N THR A 324 -2.80 -10.50 8.12
CA THR A 324 -2.55 -9.07 8.36
C THR A 324 -2.15 -8.32 7.08
N ALA A 325 -2.61 -8.78 5.91
CA ALA A 325 -2.22 -8.26 4.61
C ALA A 325 -2.30 -6.73 4.48
N LEU A 326 -3.29 -6.09 5.08
CA LEU A 326 -3.45 -4.62 5.06
C LEU A 326 -2.46 -3.87 5.94
N THR A 327 -1.74 -4.55 6.82
CA THR A 327 -0.92 -3.91 7.86
C THR A 327 0.51 -4.42 7.92
N ASN A 328 0.85 -5.41 7.08
CA ASN A 328 2.19 -6.00 7.08
C ASN A 328 3.28 -4.95 6.84
N VAL A 329 3.10 -4.05 5.86
CA VAL A 329 4.09 -3.03 5.52
C VAL A 329 4.37 -2.12 6.71
N VAL A 330 3.34 -1.51 7.30
CA VAL A 330 3.52 -0.60 8.44
C VAL A 330 4.04 -1.34 9.68
N SER A 331 3.64 -2.60 9.88
CA SER A 331 4.13 -3.44 10.98
C SER A 331 5.61 -3.77 10.82
N GLY A 332 6.04 -4.06 9.59
CA GLY A 332 7.45 -4.28 9.29
C GLY A 332 8.30 -3.01 9.49
N CYS A 333 7.81 -1.86 9.03
CA CYS A 333 8.44 -0.58 9.30
C CYS A 333 8.60 -0.32 10.82
N LEU A 334 7.59 -0.70 11.61
CA LEU A 334 7.64 -0.57 13.07
C LEU A 334 8.69 -1.50 13.69
N LYS A 335 8.74 -2.77 13.25
CA LYS A 335 9.76 -3.76 13.69
C LYS A 335 11.17 -3.27 13.42
N VAL A 336 11.41 -2.55 12.33
CA VAL A 336 12.71 -1.94 12.02
C VAL A 336 13.11 -0.89 13.06
N LEU A 337 12.18 -0.05 13.49
CA LEU A 337 12.44 0.96 14.55
C LEU A 337 12.75 0.33 15.90
N GLU A 338 12.12 -0.79 16.21
CA GLU A 338 12.27 -1.51 17.48
C GLU A 338 13.54 -2.39 17.52
N THR A 339 14.09 -2.72 16.34
CA THR A 339 15.26 -3.61 16.24
C THR A 339 16.50 -2.81 15.78
N PRO A 340 17.41 -2.43 16.69
CA PRO A 340 18.59 -1.59 16.38
C PRO A 340 19.52 -2.19 15.31
N THR A 341 19.61 -3.52 15.24
CA THR A 341 20.40 -4.24 14.23
C THR A 341 19.80 -4.14 12.83
N ALA A 342 18.49 -4.27 12.70
CA ALA A 342 17.77 -4.11 11.42
C ALA A 342 17.89 -2.66 10.92
N LEU A 343 17.74 -1.67 11.80
CA LEU A 343 17.92 -0.26 11.48
C LEU A 343 19.32 0.04 10.93
N LYS A 344 20.36 -0.54 11.53
CA LYS A 344 21.74 -0.40 11.02
C LYS A 344 21.94 -1.01 9.65
N GLN A 345 21.38 -2.18 9.38
CA GLN A 345 21.48 -2.84 8.08
C GLN A 345 20.79 -2.03 6.97
N ILE A 346 19.65 -1.46 7.24
CA ILE A 346 18.92 -0.58 6.31
C ILE A 346 19.71 0.70 6.04
N LEU A 347 20.24 1.35 7.09
CA LEU A 347 21.07 2.54 6.96
C LEU A 347 22.37 2.32 6.16
N MET A 348 22.95 1.14 6.24
CA MET A 348 24.19 0.81 5.49
C MET A 348 23.93 0.56 4.01
N ARG A 349 22.69 0.26 3.60
CA ARG A 349 22.28 -0.01 2.23
C ARG A 349 21.67 1.20 1.51
N SER A 350 21.20 2.21 2.23
CA SER A 350 20.62 3.45 1.68
C SER A 350 21.65 4.54 1.36
N LYS A 351 22.95 4.24 1.48
CA LYS A 351 24.08 5.06 1.01
C LYS A 351 24.55 4.57 -0.35
#